data_56b665223b1f0da5f79389f7f35541a5
#
_entry.id   56b665223b1f0da5f79389f7f35541a5
#
_cell.length_a   1.000
_cell.length_b   1.000
_cell.length_c   1.000
_cell.angle_alpha   90.00
_cell.angle_beta   90.00
_cell.angle_gamma   90.00
#
_symmetry.space_group_name_H-M   'P 1'
#
loop_
_entity.id
_entity.type
_entity.pdbx_description
1 polymer ?
#
loop_
_entity_poly.entity_id
_entity_poly.type
_entity_poly.pdbx_seq_one_letter_code
_entity_poly.pdbx_strand_id
1 'polypeptide(L)'
;MVGPLFDEPGAFDRAAFAARLQSYASEGIYIGGSSWKYEGWLGQIYTRGRYLTRGRFSRRVFDADCLREYAETFPTVCGDFAFYQFPGEEFWQKLFHQVPDGFRFAFKVPEPITCKVFPSHSRYGAQAGQANPVFLDGNALREKFLQPLAPHRAKTAVLIFEFGAFGRRSFASLPEFLDRLDPFLAALPSEFRYAVEIRNPEFLDKDYFACLRAHRVAHVYNAWSKMPELRYQMAIPDSTTADFLVCRALLRHGRSYEDAVTLFAPYREIQDPNPEARDSMRILIGRAREDKRILLLFVNNRLEGNAPMTILSLTEP
;
A
#
# COMPACT_ATOMS: atom_id res chain seq x y z
N MET A 1 -34.90 17.98 20.87
CA MET A 1 -34.62 16.61 20.48
C MET A 1 -34.92 16.49 18.99
N VAL A 2 -33.90 16.53 18.15
CA VAL A 2 -34.04 16.26 16.72
C VAL A 2 -33.64 14.79 16.56
N GLY A 3 -34.63 13.95 16.22
CA GLY A 3 -34.42 12.53 15.98
C GLY A 3 -33.53 12.31 14.76
N PRO A 4 -32.91 11.10 14.60
CA PRO A 4 -32.09 10.84 13.43
C PRO A 4 -32.93 10.97 12.15
N LEU A 5 -32.46 11.82 11.23
CA LEU A 5 -32.98 11.86 9.88
C LEU A 5 -32.80 10.46 9.27
N PHE A 6 -33.88 9.99 8.66
CA PHE A 6 -34.02 8.71 7.97
C PHE A 6 -32.77 8.34 7.16
N ASP A 7 -32.26 7.11 7.40
CA ASP A 7 -31.33 6.46 6.49
C ASP A 7 -32.00 6.36 5.11
N GLU A 8 -31.43 7.04 4.12
CA GLU A 8 -31.86 6.84 2.72
C GLU A 8 -31.59 5.38 2.35
N PRO A 9 -32.54 4.67 1.71
CA PRO A 9 -32.30 3.31 1.23
C PRO A 9 -31.12 3.30 0.26
N GLY A 10 -29.98 2.69 0.67
CA GLY A 10 -28.73 2.64 -0.09
C GLY A 10 -27.57 3.46 0.51
N ALA A 11 -27.73 4.06 1.69
CA ALA A 11 -26.63 4.70 2.40
C ALA A 11 -25.54 3.68 2.75
N PHE A 12 -24.26 4.09 2.62
CA PHE A 12 -23.11 3.26 2.96
C PHE A 12 -23.10 2.96 4.47
N ASP A 13 -23.35 1.69 4.85
CA ASP A 13 -23.31 1.25 6.26
C ASP A 13 -21.85 1.10 6.72
N ARG A 14 -21.30 2.23 7.19
CA ARG A 14 -19.94 2.31 7.71
C ARG A 14 -19.71 1.40 8.92
N ALA A 15 -20.72 1.26 9.79
CA ALA A 15 -20.57 0.47 11.02
C ALA A 15 -20.48 -1.02 10.71
N ALA A 16 -21.37 -1.54 9.88
CA ALA A 16 -21.33 -2.94 9.43
C ALA A 16 -20.04 -3.22 8.64
N PHE A 17 -19.60 -2.29 7.79
CA PHE A 17 -18.36 -2.41 7.04
C PHE A 17 -17.14 -2.46 7.96
N ALA A 18 -17.06 -1.57 8.94
CA ALA A 18 -15.97 -1.56 9.94
C ALA A 18 -15.93 -2.87 10.75
N ALA A 19 -17.09 -3.34 11.24
CA ALA A 19 -17.19 -4.60 11.97
C ALA A 19 -16.69 -5.80 11.15
N ARG A 20 -17.03 -5.84 9.87
CA ARG A 20 -16.57 -6.85 8.92
C ARG A 20 -15.05 -6.83 8.75
N LEU A 21 -14.45 -5.66 8.55
CA LEU A 21 -13.00 -5.52 8.42
C LEU A 21 -12.26 -5.88 9.71
N GLN A 22 -12.83 -5.60 10.87
CA GLN A 22 -12.27 -6.03 12.15
C GLN A 22 -12.34 -7.55 12.32
N SER A 23 -13.41 -8.21 11.84
CA SER A 23 -13.49 -9.67 11.82
C SER A 23 -12.35 -10.28 10.98
N TYR A 24 -12.09 -9.76 9.77
CA TYR A 24 -10.92 -10.17 8.97
C TYR A 24 -9.60 -9.93 9.70
N ALA A 25 -9.45 -8.76 10.34
CA ALA A 25 -8.23 -8.43 11.08
C ALA A 25 -7.98 -9.37 12.27
N SER A 26 -9.04 -9.86 12.94
CA SER A 26 -8.91 -10.86 14.00
C SER A 26 -8.40 -12.21 13.50
N GLU A 27 -8.57 -12.51 12.22
CA GLU A 27 -8.02 -13.69 11.54
C GLU A 27 -6.59 -13.45 10.98
N GLY A 28 -6.01 -12.27 11.22
CA GLY A 28 -4.71 -11.87 10.65
C GLY A 28 -4.78 -11.31 9.22
N ILE A 29 -5.98 -11.02 8.71
CA ILE A 29 -6.21 -10.50 7.36
C ILE A 29 -6.52 -9.01 7.44
N TYR A 30 -5.54 -8.18 7.15
CA TYR A 30 -5.64 -6.72 7.22
C TYR A 30 -5.93 -6.15 5.82
N ILE A 31 -7.14 -5.59 5.65
CA ILE A 31 -7.59 -5.01 4.38
C ILE A 31 -7.76 -3.50 4.56
N GLY A 32 -7.17 -2.71 3.67
CA GLY A 32 -7.26 -1.25 3.72
C GLY A 32 -6.92 -0.56 2.41
N GLY A 33 -6.88 0.76 2.45
CA GLY A 33 -6.51 1.58 1.30
C GLY A 33 -5.00 1.75 1.12
N SER A 34 -4.60 2.16 -0.07
CA SER A 34 -3.22 2.60 -0.34
C SER A 34 -3.00 4.09 -0.03
N SER A 35 -3.98 4.78 0.51
CA SER A 35 -3.98 6.13 1.05
C SER A 35 -5.33 6.38 1.72
N TRP A 36 -5.46 7.50 2.44
CA TRP A 36 -6.70 7.86 3.16
C TRP A 36 -7.20 9.27 2.86
N LYS A 37 -6.44 10.15 2.23
CA LYS A 37 -6.80 11.56 2.01
C LYS A 37 -7.64 11.77 0.75
N TYR A 38 -8.85 11.20 0.74
CA TYR A 38 -9.76 11.33 -0.39
C TYR A 38 -11.09 11.96 0.00
N GLU A 39 -11.35 13.18 -0.46
CA GLU A 39 -12.62 13.88 -0.25
C GLU A 39 -13.82 13.16 -0.89
N GLY A 40 -13.57 12.36 -1.93
CA GLY A 40 -14.60 11.56 -2.58
C GLY A 40 -15.27 10.54 -1.65
N TRP A 41 -14.65 10.22 -0.51
CA TRP A 41 -15.20 9.30 0.49
C TRP A 41 -16.08 9.98 1.56
N LEU A 42 -16.36 11.29 1.42
CA LEU A 42 -17.30 12.01 2.29
C LEU A 42 -18.73 11.46 2.12
N GLY A 43 -19.32 11.03 3.23
CA GLY A 43 -20.60 10.32 3.25
C GLY A 43 -20.50 8.81 3.16
N GLN A 44 -19.28 8.27 3.02
CA GLN A 44 -18.96 6.85 3.12
C GLN A 44 -18.10 6.62 4.38
N ILE A 45 -16.80 6.86 4.25
CA ILE A 45 -15.82 6.69 5.34
C ILE A 45 -15.75 7.93 6.23
N TYR A 46 -15.99 9.11 5.66
CA TYR A 46 -15.85 10.39 6.34
C TYR A 46 -17.19 11.09 6.56
N THR A 47 -17.42 11.58 7.78
CA THR A 47 -18.59 12.35 8.15
C THR A 47 -18.48 13.77 7.63
N ARG A 48 -19.40 14.18 6.75
CA ARG A 48 -19.37 15.52 6.12
C ARG A 48 -19.27 16.66 7.12
N GLY A 49 -20.02 16.60 8.23
CA GLY A 49 -20.07 17.65 9.25
C GLY A 49 -18.76 17.85 10.03
N ARG A 50 -17.91 16.82 10.12
CA ARG A 50 -16.65 16.83 10.91
C ARG A 50 -15.62 17.81 10.34
N TYR A 51 -15.64 18.04 9.04
CA TYR A 51 -14.62 18.82 8.32
C TYR A 51 -15.10 20.18 7.87
N LEU A 52 -16.09 20.76 8.57
CA LEU A 52 -16.60 22.09 8.27
C LEU A 52 -15.91 23.15 9.14
N THR A 53 -15.61 24.29 8.52
CA THR A 53 -15.23 25.53 9.21
C THR A 53 -16.17 26.63 8.75
N ARG A 54 -16.92 27.21 9.67
CA ARG A 54 -17.96 28.24 9.37
C ARG A 54 -18.97 27.77 8.30
N GLY A 55 -19.41 26.49 8.41
CA GLY A 55 -20.37 25.89 7.49
C GLY A 55 -19.84 25.46 6.11
N ARG A 56 -18.54 25.63 5.83
CA ARG A 56 -17.90 25.23 4.58
C ARG A 56 -16.84 24.16 4.81
N PHE A 57 -16.67 23.24 3.84
CA PHE A 57 -15.64 22.22 3.88
C PHE A 57 -14.25 22.87 3.98
N SER A 58 -13.43 22.37 4.92
CA SER A 58 -12.08 22.84 5.15
C SER A 58 -11.06 21.73 4.85
N ARG A 59 -10.38 21.85 3.72
CA ARG A 59 -9.31 20.93 3.33
C ARG A 59 -8.24 20.80 4.41
N ARG A 60 -7.86 21.90 5.05
CA ARG A 60 -6.85 21.90 6.13
C ARG A 60 -7.29 21.05 7.32
N VAL A 61 -8.57 21.15 7.73
CA VAL A 61 -9.10 20.33 8.84
C VAL A 61 -9.16 18.87 8.42
N PHE A 62 -9.62 18.58 7.21
CA PHE A 62 -9.66 17.25 6.65
C PHE A 62 -8.27 16.60 6.62
N ASP A 63 -7.28 17.27 6.03
CA ASP A 63 -5.90 16.73 5.93
C ASP A 63 -5.24 16.48 7.29
N ALA A 64 -5.63 17.24 8.31
CA ALA A 64 -5.10 17.11 9.67
C ALA A 64 -5.73 15.95 10.46
N ASP A 65 -7.02 15.64 10.25
CA ASP A 65 -7.78 14.75 11.15
C ASP A 65 -8.41 13.51 10.47
N CYS A 66 -8.43 13.45 9.13
CA CYS A 66 -9.11 12.35 8.43
C CYS A 66 -8.52 10.97 8.71
N LEU A 67 -7.24 10.86 9.11
CA LEU A 67 -6.65 9.58 9.50
C LEU A 67 -7.33 8.98 10.73
N ARG A 68 -7.71 9.79 11.70
CA ARG A 68 -8.43 9.33 12.90
C ARG A 68 -9.75 8.66 12.51
N GLU A 69 -10.53 9.33 11.65
CA GLU A 69 -11.80 8.78 11.18
C GLU A 69 -11.62 7.59 10.23
N TYR A 70 -10.60 7.58 9.40
CA TYR A 70 -10.23 6.42 8.59
C TYR A 70 -9.97 5.18 9.47
N ALA A 71 -9.23 5.34 10.56
CA ALA A 71 -8.87 4.26 11.47
C ALA A 71 -10.07 3.72 12.30
N GLU A 72 -11.19 4.42 12.35
CA GLU A 72 -12.46 3.92 12.90
C GLU A 72 -13.09 2.83 12.02
N THR A 73 -12.74 2.81 10.73
CA THR A 73 -13.29 1.85 9.74
C THR A 73 -12.27 0.80 9.33
N PHE A 74 -11.07 1.23 8.96
CA PHE A 74 -10.04 0.35 8.42
C PHE A 74 -8.99 -0.02 9.47
N PRO A 75 -8.57 -1.30 9.54
CA PRO A 75 -7.52 -1.75 10.45
C PRO A 75 -6.10 -1.44 9.97
N THR A 76 -5.94 -1.01 8.70
CA THR A 76 -4.64 -0.82 8.07
C THR A 76 -4.67 0.18 6.93
N VAL A 77 -3.49 0.70 6.58
CA VAL A 77 -3.26 1.52 5.38
C VAL A 77 -1.82 1.37 4.89
N CYS A 78 -1.61 1.44 3.56
CA CYS A 78 -0.28 1.56 2.97
C CYS A 78 0.00 3.03 2.64
N GLY A 79 0.89 3.67 3.39
CA GLY A 79 1.17 5.10 3.23
C GLY A 79 2.30 5.39 2.24
N ASP A 80 2.07 6.33 1.32
CA ASP A 80 3.06 6.82 0.35
C ASP A 80 3.85 8.04 0.83
N PHE A 81 3.46 8.64 1.95
CA PHE A 81 4.04 9.91 2.44
C PHE A 81 5.52 9.82 2.85
N ALA A 82 5.99 8.63 3.26
CA ALA A 82 7.40 8.37 3.56
C ALA A 82 8.24 8.11 2.28
N PHE A 83 7.61 7.95 1.13
CA PHE A 83 8.29 7.52 -0.10
C PHE A 83 9.24 8.59 -0.67
N TYR A 84 8.87 9.86 -0.58
CA TYR A 84 9.62 10.93 -1.25
C TYR A 84 10.72 11.57 -0.38
N GLN A 85 10.72 11.31 0.92
CA GLN A 85 11.71 11.85 1.86
C GLN A 85 11.80 10.96 3.10
N PHE A 86 12.89 11.08 3.84
CA PHE A 86 13.04 10.44 5.14
C PHE A 86 12.26 11.22 6.20
N PRO A 87 11.20 10.64 6.81
CA PRO A 87 10.45 11.32 7.85
C PRO A 87 11.24 11.38 9.17
N GLY A 88 11.21 12.54 9.85
CA GLY A 88 11.79 12.68 11.18
C GLY A 88 10.88 12.13 12.29
N GLU A 89 11.41 12.07 13.51
CA GLU A 89 10.72 11.53 14.71
C GLU A 89 9.39 12.25 14.99
N GLU A 90 9.36 13.58 14.90
CA GLU A 90 8.13 14.36 15.13
C GLU A 90 7.00 13.97 14.15
N PHE A 91 7.35 13.69 12.90
CA PHE A 91 6.38 13.21 11.90
C PHE A 91 5.79 11.88 12.32
N TRP A 92 6.64 10.93 12.74
CA TRP A 92 6.20 9.61 13.18
C TRP A 92 5.31 9.70 14.43
N GLN A 93 5.71 10.46 15.42
CA GLN A 93 4.91 10.69 16.63
C GLN A 93 3.53 11.22 16.30
N LYS A 94 3.43 12.26 15.47
CA LYS A 94 2.15 12.83 15.03
C LYS A 94 1.29 11.83 14.26
N LEU A 95 1.89 11.02 13.40
CA LEU A 95 1.17 10.03 12.62
C LEU A 95 0.58 8.92 13.50
N PHE A 96 1.44 8.29 14.32
CA PHE A 96 1.05 7.14 15.14
C PHE A 96 0.10 7.50 16.28
N HIS A 97 0.12 8.74 16.74
CA HIS A 97 -0.81 9.25 17.76
C HIS A 97 -2.25 9.39 17.24
N GLN A 98 -2.46 9.40 15.94
CA GLN A 98 -3.79 9.53 15.34
C GLN A 98 -4.57 8.20 15.26
N VAL A 99 -3.94 7.06 15.51
CA VAL A 99 -4.53 5.75 15.29
C VAL A 99 -4.50 4.89 16.56
N PRO A 100 -5.49 3.99 16.76
CA PRO A 100 -5.53 3.08 17.91
C PRO A 100 -4.37 2.07 17.85
N ASP A 101 -4.12 1.37 18.98
CA ASP A 101 -3.02 0.41 19.10
C ASP A 101 -3.16 -0.80 18.17
N GLY A 102 -4.39 -1.19 17.85
CA GLY A 102 -4.67 -2.27 16.90
C GLY A 102 -4.40 -1.93 15.42
N PHE A 103 -4.23 -0.64 15.10
CA PHE A 103 -4.00 -0.22 13.72
C PHE A 103 -2.61 -0.59 13.20
N ARG A 104 -2.52 -0.98 11.93
CA ARG A 104 -1.29 -1.43 11.29
C ARG A 104 -0.97 -0.59 10.06
N PHE A 105 0.22 0.00 10.01
CA PHE A 105 0.74 0.70 8.84
C PHE A 105 1.62 -0.21 8.00
N ALA A 106 1.47 -0.14 6.69
CA ALA A 106 2.51 -0.48 5.74
C ALA A 106 3.13 0.80 5.19
N PHE A 107 4.45 0.84 5.09
CA PHE A 107 5.15 1.99 4.54
C PHE A 107 5.97 1.60 3.33
N LYS A 108 5.90 2.42 2.29
CA LYS A 108 6.90 2.37 1.25
C LYS A 108 8.20 2.94 1.80
N VAL A 109 9.28 2.20 1.64
CA VAL A 109 10.63 2.68 1.96
C VAL A 109 10.93 3.90 1.08
N PRO A 110 11.64 4.93 1.61
CA PRO A 110 11.97 6.12 0.84
C PRO A 110 12.64 5.83 -0.50
N GLU A 111 12.17 6.49 -1.55
CA GLU A 111 12.64 6.32 -2.93
C GLU A 111 14.17 6.42 -3.12
N PRO A 112 14.90 7.27 -2.36
CA PRO A 112 16.36 7.25 -2.42
C PRO A 112 17.00 5.88 -2.16
N ILE A 113 16.34 4.98 -1.44
CA ILE A 113 16.83 3.62 -1.21
C ILE A 113 16.51 2.69 -2.39
N THR A 114 15.37 2.88 -3.08
CA THR A 114 14.87 1.96 -4.10
C THR A 114 15.07 2.43 -5.54
N CYS A 115 15.49 3.67 -5.73
CA CYS A 115 15.70 4.29 -7.04
C CYS A 115 17.19 4.24 -7.42
N LYS A 116 17.58 3.44 -8.42
CA LYS A 116 18.98 3.36 -8.89
C LYS A 116 19.40 4.56 -9.73
N VAL A 117 18.48 5.07 -10.52
CA VAL A 117 18.66 6.29 -11.35
C VAL A 117 17.49 7.20 -11.08
N PHE A 118 17.75 8.42 -10.69
CA PHE A 118 16.68 9.38 -10.41
C PHE A 118 15.80 9.60 -11.63
N PRO A 119 14.47 9.49 -11.50
CA PRO A 119 13.55 9.74 -12.61
C PRO A 119 13.75 11.13 -13.22
N SER A 120 13.47 11.24 -14.52
CA SER A 120 13.50 12.52 -15.24
C SER A 120 12.27 13.38 -14.89
N HIS A 121 12.13 13.73 -13.62
CA HIS A 121 11.02 14.52 -13.09
C HIS A 121 11.56 15.79 -12.44
N SER A 122 10.86 16.92 -12.59
CA SER A 122 11.26 18.25 -12.11
C SER A 122 11.59 18.30 -10.60
N ARG A 123 10.97 17.45 -9.77
CA ARG A 123 11.26 17.36 -8.32
C ARG A 123 12.70 16.98 -7.99
N TYR A 124 13.42 16.33 -8.90
CA TYR A 124 14.82 15.95 -8.69
C TYR A 124 15.82 17.02 -9.14
N GLY A 125 15.35 18.10 -9.79
CA GLY A 125 16.20 19.20 -10.25
C GLY A 125 17.42 18.70 -11.02
N ALA A 126 18.60 19.09 -10.58
CA ALA A 126 19.88 18.70 -11.21
C ALA A 126 20.21 17.20 -11.09
N GLN A 127 19.57 16.47 -10.21
CA GLN A 127 19.81 15.03 -10.03
C GLN A 127 19.01 14.16 -11.03
N ALA A 128 18.02 14.73 -11.73
CA ALA A 128 17.20 14.01 -12.69
C ALA A 128 18.06 13.28 -13.74
N GLY A 129 17.82 11.96 -13.89
CA GLY A 129 18.56 11.11 -14.81
C GLY A 129 19.98 10.70 -14.36
N GLN A 130 20.43 11.15 -13.17
CA GLN A 130 21.73 10.75 -12.62
C GLN A 130 21.64 9.47 -11.80
N ALA A 131 22.77 8.75 -11.70
CA ALA A 131 22.89 7.60 -10.81
C ALA A 131 22.73 8.06 -9.34
N ASN A 132 22.00 7.26 -8.58
CA ASN A 132 21.76 7.52 -7.18
C ASN A 132 22.79 6.79 -6.30
N PRO A 133 23.67 7.48 -5.58
CA PRO A 133 24.70 6.88 -4.74
C PRO A 133 24.13 6.19 -3.49
N VAL A 134 22.86 6.50 -3.11
CA VAL A 134 22.21 5.95 -1.90
C VAL A 134 21.33 4.72 -2.24
N PHE A 135 21.35 4.25 -3.49
CA PHE A 135 20.60 3.08 -3.91
C PHE A 135 21.04 1.82 -3.13
N LEU A 136 20.10 1.19 -2.42
CA LEU A 136 20.32 0.03 -1.55
C LEU A 136 21.43 0.27 -0.49
N ASP A 137 21.52 1.50 0.02
CA ASP A 137 22.41 1.84 1.13
C ASP A 137 21.73 1.45 2.46
N GLY A 138 22.21 0.34 3.05
CA GLY A 138 21.68 -0.18 4.32
C GLY A 138 21.95 0.75 5.51
N ASN A 139 23.05 1.55 5.50
CA ASN A 139 23.35 2.50 6.57
C ASN A 139 22.40 3.69 6.50
N ALA A 140 22.23 4.26 5.30
CA ALA A 140 21.27 5.35 5.11
C ALA A 140 19.83 4.93 5.48
N LEU A 141 19.43 3.70 5.12
CA LEU A 141 18.13 3.13 5.51
C LEU A 141 18.01 3.03 7.03
N ARG A 142 19.02 2.45 7.68
CA ARG A 142 19.02 2.23 9.14
C ARG A 142 18.95 3.56 9.90
N GLU A 143 19.85 4.47 9.60
CA GLU A 143 19.99 5.72 10.36
C GLU A 143 18.84 6.70 10.11
N LYS A 144 18.44 6.86 8.85
CA LYS A 144 17.48 7.91 8.46
C LYS A 144 16.03 7.45 8.45
N PHE A 145 15.76 6.13 8.46
CA PHE A 145 14.40 5.62 8.37
C PHE A 145 14.05 4.64 9.49
N LEU A 146 14.85 3.58 9.69
CA LEU A 146 14.49 2.54 10.64
C LEU A 146 14.65 3.01 12.10
N GLN A 147 15.72 3.73 12.44
CA GLN A 147 15.93 4.22 13.81
C GLN A 147 14.82 5.18 14.25
N PRO A 148 14.45 6.23 13.47
CA PRO A 148 13.30 7.08 13.83
C PRO A 148 11.95 6.33 13.89
N LEU A 149 11.79 5.25 13.14
CA LEU A 149 10.57 4.44 13.11
C LEU A 149 10.52 3.38 14.23
N ALA A 150 11.65 2.97 14.77
CA ALA A 150 11.76 1.87 15.74
C ALA A 150 10.83 1.98 16.97
N PRO A 151 10.58 3.15 17.57
CA PRO A 151 9.62 3.30 18.67
C PRO A 151 8.20 2.88 18.30
N HIS A 152 7.87 2.88 17.01
CA HIS A 152 6.53 2.62 16.47
C HIS A 152 6.40 1.25 15.77
N ARG A 153 7.38 0.35 15.95
CA ARG A 153 7.40 -0.97 15.27
C ARG A 153 6.14 -1.81 15.53
N ALA A 154 5.52 -1.68 16.70
CA ALA A 154 4.30 -2.43 17.04
C ALA A 154 3.11 -2.10 16.13
N LYS A 155 3.05 -0.87 15.59
CA LYS A 155 2.03 -0.43 14.63
C LYS A 155 2.53 -0.47 13.18
N THR A 156 3.76 -0.93 12.92
CA THR A 156 4.36 -1.06 11.59
C THR A 156 4.26 -2.52 11.14
N ALA A 157 3.36 -2.80 10.20
CA ALA A 157 3.09 -4.15 9.74
C ALA A 157 4.16 -4.65 8.76
N VAL A 158 4.57 -3.81 7.81
CA VAL A 158 5.56 -4.16 6.79
C VAL A 158 6.20 -2.89 6.18
N LEU A 159 7.45 -3.01 5.79
CA LEU A 159 8.20 -2.03 5.01
C LEU A 159 8.36 -2.56 3.58
N ILE A 160 7.88 -1.81 2.59
CA ILE A 160 7.82 -2.23 1.19
C ILE A 160 8.90 -1.50 0.39
N PHE A 161 9.85 -2.24 -0.14
CA PHE A 161 10.80 -1.77 -1.14
C PHE A 161 10.10 -1.80 -2.51
N GLU A 162 9.50 -0.68 -2.91
CA GLU A 162 8.91 -0.55 -4.24
C GLU A 162 9.99 -0.12 -5.24
N PHE A 163 10.35 -1.02 -6.14
CA PHE A 163 11.23 -0.72 -7.26
C PHE A 163 10.38 -0.35 -8.48
N GLY A 164 10.59 0.87 -8.99
CA GLY A 164 10.05 1.27 -10.28
C GLY A 164 10.59 0.38 -11.41
N ALA A 165 9.93 0.37 -12.57
CA ALA A 165 10.39 -0.43 -13.69
C ALA A 165 11.83 -0.03 -14.07
N PHE A 166 12.72 -1.00 -14.00
CA PHE A 166 14.11 -0.81 -14.41
C PHE A 166 14.21 -0.83 -15.94
N GLY A 167 14.87 0.17 -16.47
CA GLY A 167 15.31 0.14 -17.86
C GLY A 167 16.75 -0.37 -17.97
N ARG A 168 17.23 -0.59 -19.19
CA ARG A 168 18.59 -1.09 -19.48
C ARG A 168 19.72 -0.26 -18.84
N ARG A 169 19.47 1.04 -18.56
CA ARG A 169 20.43 1.91 -17.87
C ARG A 169 20.52 1.65 -16.37
N SER A 170 19.48 1.04 -15.78
CA SER A 170 19.45 0.69 -14.37
C SER A 170 19.99 -0.72 -14.16
N PHE A 171 19.33 -1.73 -14.73
CA PHE A 171 19.79 -3.13 -14.71
C PHE A 171 19.46 -3.76 -16.07
N ALA A 172 20.47 -4.39 -16.69
CA ALA A 172 20.32 -5.06 -17.95
C ALA A 172 19.63 -6.43 -17.81
N SER A 173 19.73 -7.04 -16.61
CA SER A 173 19.22 -8.39 -16.33
C SER A 173 18.83 -8.56 -14.87
N LEU A 174 18.06 -9.62 -14.59
CA LEU A 174 17.72 -10.04 -13.24
C LEU A 174 18.96 -10.38 -12.38
N PRO A 175 19.95 -11.19 -12.84
CA PRO A 175 21.15 -11.45 -12.05
C PRO A 175 21.86 -10.19 -11.58
N GLU A 176 22.03 -9.19 -12.45
CA GLU A 176 22.65 -7.91 -12.09
C GLU A 176 21.87 -7.17 -10.97
N PHE A 177 20.55 -7.29 -10.97
CA PHE A 177 19.71 -6.74 -9.88
C PHE A 177 19.90 -7.56 -8.59
N LEU A 178 19.89 -8.89 -8.68
CA LEU A 178 20.04 -9.78 -7.53
C LEU A 178 21.42 -9.64 -6.87
N ASP A 179 22.48 -9.44 -7.62
CA ASP A 179 23.83 -9.18 -7.09
C ASP A 179 23.87 -7.97 -6.15
N ARG A 180 22.93 -7.03 -6.30
CA ARG A 180 22.80 -5.88 -5.42
C ARG A 180 21.75 -6.07 -4.34
N LEU A 181 20.64 -6.76 -4.65
CA LEU A 181 19.52 -6.95 -3.74
C LEU A 181 19.88 -7.95 -2.63
N ASP A 182 20.49 -9.08 -2.97
CA ASP A 182 20.76 -10.15 -2.03
C ASP A 182 21.61 -9.71 -0.82
N PRO A 183 22.80 -9.09 -0.99
CA PRO A 183 23.58 -8.60 0.16
C PRO A 183 22.88 -7.48 0.93
N PHE A 184 22.05 -6.65 0.26
CA PHE A 184 21.27 -5.64 0.93
C PHE A 184 20.22 -6.27 1.85
N LEU A 185 19.46 -7.26 1.38
CA LEU A 185 18.46 -7.97 2.18
C LEU A 185 19.09 -8.73 3.34
N ALA A 186 20.27 -9.33 3.14
CA ALA A 186 21.04 -10.03 4.18
C ALA A 186 21.44 -9.09 5.34
N ALA A 187 21.65 -7.82 5.07
CA ALA A 187 22.05 -6.83 6.07
C ALA A 187 20.88 -6.15 6.80
N LEU A 188 19.62 -6.45 6.44
CA LEU A 188 18.45 -5.83 7.08
C LEU A 188 18.26 -6.33 8.51
N PRO A 189 17.94 -5.43 9.47
CA PRO A 189 17.61 -5.83 10.83
C PRO A 189 16.28 -6.61 10.88
N SER A 190 16.22 -7.62 11.75
CA SER A 190 15.07 -8.55 11.82
C SER A 190 13.85 -8.02 12.59
N GLU A 191 13.91 -6.79 13.13
CA GLU A 191 12.82 -6.23 13.93
C GLU A 191 11.60 -5.82 13.12
N PHE A 192 11.72 -5.70 11.80
CA PHE A 192 10.65 -5.36 10.89
C PHE A 192 10.39 -6.48 9.89
N ARG A 193 9.16 -6.56 9.39
CA ARG A 193 8.84 -7.34 8.20
C ARG A 193 9.14 -6.51 6.95
N TYR A 194 9.71 -7.16 5.94
CA TYR A 194 10.06 -6.52 4.67
C TYR A 194 9.35 -7.20 3.51
N ALA A 195 8.99 -6.40 2.52
CA ALA A 195 8.44 -6.91 1.26
C ALA A 195 9.10 -6.18 0.07
N VAL A 196 9.19 -6.85 -1.05
CA VAL A 196 9.70 -6.30 -2.31
C VAL A 196 8.59 -6.27 -3.34
N GLU A 197 8.37 -5.10 -3.93
CA GLU A 197 7.51 -4.87 -5.08
C GLU A 197 8.36 -4.49 -6.28
N ILE A 198 8.30 -5.30 -7.33
CA ILE A 198 8.96 -5.02 -8.62
C ILE A 198 7.93 -4.65 -9.68
N ARG A 199 8.36 -3.87 -10.68
CA ARG A 199 7.54 -3.40 -11.81
C ARG A 199 8.06 -3.91 -13.16
N ASN A 200 8.92 -4.94 -13.14
CA ASN A 200 9.47 -5.64 -14.27
C ASN A 200 8.87 -7.04 -14.34
N PRO A 201 7.93 -7.33 -15.25
CA PRO A 201 7.32 -8.65 -15.39
C PRO A 201 8.36 -9.76 -15.63
N GLU A 202 9.40 -9.45 -16.40
CA GLU A 202 10.50 -10.34 -16.74
C GLU A 202 11.39 -10.74 -15.55
N PHE A 203 11.24 -10.05 -14.40
CA PHE A 203 11.94 -10.38 -13.16
C PHE A 203 11.13 -11.30 -12.24
N LEU A 204 9.90 -11.67 -12.61
CA LEU A 204 9.11 -12.67 -11.90
C LEU A 204 9.63 -14.07 -12.23
N ASP A 205 10.78 -14.40 -11.69
CA ASP A 205 11.55 -15.61 -11.98
C ASP A 205 11.89 -16.39 -10.69
N LYS A 206 12.18 -17.69 -10.85
CA LYS A 206 12.54 -18.58 -9.72
C LYS A 206 13.69 -18.04 -8.87
N ASP A 207 14.69 -17.43 -9.50
CA ASP A 207 15.88 -16.93 -8.79
C ASP A 207 15.55 -15.69 -7.96
N TYR A 208 14.65 -14.83 -8.46
CA TYR A 208 14.10 -13.72 -7.68
C TYR A 208 13.32 -14.21 -6.44
N PHE A 209 12.43 -15.18 -6.61
CA PHE A 209 11.69 -15.73 -5.47
C PHE A 209 12.58 -16.49 -4.50
N ALA A 210 13.61 -17.19 -4.99
CA ALA A 210 14.59 -17.85 -4.15
C ALA A 210 15.38 -16.86 -3.28
N CYS A 211 15.84 -15.74 -3.87
CA CYS A 211 16.49 -14.65 -3.14
C CYS A 211 15.60 -14.10 -2.01
N LEU A 212 14.36 -13.74 -2.31
CA LEU A 212 13.44 -13.22 -1.28
C LEU A 212 13.19 -14.23 -0.16
N ARG A 213 13.03 -15.51 -0.51
CA ARG A 213 12.75 -16.57 0.45
C ARG A 213 13.96 -16.82 1.38
N ALA A 214 15.17 -16.76 0.87
CA ALA A 214 16.38 -16.88 1.66
C ALA A 214 16.45 -15.85 2.80
N HIS A 215 15.89 -14.66 2.58
CA HIS A 215 15.85 -13.56 3.56
C HIS A 215 14.51 -13.40 4.26
N ARG A 216 13.51 -14.29 4.04
CA ARG A 216 12.14 -14.19 4.59
C ARG A 216 11.45 -12.86 4.24
N VAL A 217 11.74 -12.32 3.07
CA VAL A 217 11.14 -11.10 2.53
C VAL A 217 9.96 -11.48 1.64
N ALA A 218 8.80 -10.84 1.84
CA ALA A 218 7.62 -11.15 1.06
C ALA A 218 7.72 -10.56 -0.37
N HIS A 219 7.31 -11.34 -1.38
CA HIS A 219 6.96 -10.78 -2.67
C HIS A 219 5.63 -10.02 -2.54
N VAL A 220 5.53 -8.82 -3.13
CA VAL A 220 4.27 -8.08 -3.21
C VAL A 220 3.54 -8.44 -4.49
N TYR A 221 2.43 -9.16 -4.37
CA TYR A 221 1.50 -9.33 -5.49
C TYR A 221 0.89 -7.98 -5.85
N ASN A 222 1.18 -7.46 -7.03
CA ASN A 222 0.74 -6.12 -7.39
C ASN A 222 -0.08 -6.09 -8.69
N ALA A 223 -1.27 -5.48 -8.63
CA ALA A 223 -2.00 -5.10 -9.83
C ALA A 223 -1.48 -3.73 -10.30
N TRP A 224 -0.75 -3.73 -11.39
CA TRP A 224 -0.15 -2.55 -12.00
C TRP A 224 -0.16 -2.62 -13.52
N SER A 225 -0.17 -1.47 -14.19
CA SER A 225 -0.36 -1.31 -15.63
C SER A 225 0.37 -2.33 -16.51
N LYS A 226 1.64 -2.61 -16.22
CA LYS A 226 2.51 -3.50 -17.03
C LYS A 226 2.78 -4.86 -16.38
N MET A 227 2.30 -5.07 -15.15
CA MET A 227 2.48 -6.36 -14.47
C MET A 227 1.39 -7.35 -14.89
N PRO A 228 1.68 -8.66 -14.89
CA PRO A 228 0.66 -9.67 -15.08
C PRO A 228 -0.44 -9.52 -14.02
N GLU A 229 -1.67 -9.92 -14.35
CA GLU A 229 -2.75 -9.92 -13.37
C GLU A 229 -2.40 -10.77 -12.15
N LEU A 230 -3.02 -10.44 -11.01
CA LEU A 230 -2.71 -11.07 -9.71
C LEU A 230 -2.76 -12.59 -9.77
N ARG A 231 -3.76 -13.16 -10.45
CA ARG A 231 -3.92 -14.62 -10.58
C ARG A 231 -2.71 -15.31 -11.23
N TYR A 232 -2.11 -14.66 -12.23
CA TYR A 232 -0.92 -15.20 -12.89
C TYR A 232 0.33 -15.11 -12.00
N GLN A 233 0.50 -13.99 -11.28
CA GLN A 233 1.59 -13.87 -10.31
C GLN A 233 1.47 -14.92 -9.20
N MET A 234 0.25 -15.16 -8.68
CA MET A 234 -0.01 -16.16 -7.65
C MET A 234 0.14 -17.61 -8.14
N ALA A 235 0.06 -17.85 -9.45
CA ALA A 235 0.24 -19.17 -10.05
C ALA A 235 1.72 -19.51 -10.30
N ILE A 236 2.64 -18.54 -10.20
CA ILE A 236 4.07 -18.81 -10.35
C ILE A 236 4.53 -19.68 -9.17
N PRO A 237 5.17 -20.83 -9.42
CA PRO A 237 5.70 -21.66 -8.35
C PRO A 237 6.61 -20.86 -7.42
N ASP A 238 6.50 -21.13 -6.13
CA ASP A 238 7.34 -20.49 -5.10
C ASP A 238 7.20 -18.97 -4.94
N SER A 239 6.16 -18.35 -5.53
CA SER A 239 5.91 -16.91 -5.40
C SER A 239 5.55 -16.45 -3.98
N THR A 240 5.17 -17.38 -3.08
CA THR A 240 5.04 -17.12 -1.64
C THR A 240 6.41 -17.26 -0.98
N THR A 241 7.03 -16.13 -0.63
CA THR A 241 8.44 -16.08 -0.21
C THR A 241 8.66 -15.83 1.28
N ALA A 242 7.58 -15.56 2.06
CA ALA A 242 7.62 -15.31 3.50
C ALA A 242 6.46 -16.00 4.23
N ASP A 243 6.44 -15.93 5.54
CA ASP A 243 5.35 -16.43 6.41
C ASP A 243 4.14 -15.48 6.47
N PHE A 244 4.17 -14.41 5.70
CA PHE A 244 3.06 -13.45 5.49
C PHE A 244 2.94 -13.09 4.02
N LEU A 245 1.78 -12.55 3.64
CA LEU A 245 1.45 -12.17 2.26
C LEU A 245 1.20 -10.66 2.17
N VAL A 246 1.61 -10.07 1.06
CA VAL A 246 1.34 -8.66 0.77
C VAL A 246 0.73 -8.54 -0.64
N CYS A 247 -0.38 -7.81 -0.74
CA CYS A 247 -1.01 -7.51 -2.02
C CYS A 247 -1.29 -6.01 -2.13
N ARG A 248 -0.95 -5.43 -3.28
CA ARG A 248 -1.28 -4.04 -3.62
C ARG A 248 -2.07 -4.00 -4.94
N ALA A 249 -3.38 -3.87 -4.84
CA ALA A 249 -4.29 -3.75 -5.98
C ALA A 249 -4.45 -2.27 -6.36
N LEU A 250 -3.57 -1.78 -7.24
CA LEU A 250 -3.37 -0.35 -7.47
C LEU A 250 -3.99 0.17 -8.76
N LEU A 251 -3.86 -0.58 -9.85
CA LEU A 251 -4.21 -0.13 -11.19
C LEU A 251 -4.47 -1.35 -12.09
N ARG A 252 -5.48 -1.26 -12.95
CA ARG A 252 -5.80 -2.29 -13.94
C ARG A 252 -4.64 -2.47 -14.92
N HIS A 253 -4.37 -3.72 -15.31
CA HIS A 253 -3.44 -4.04 -16.40
C HIS A 253 -3.79 -3.26 -17.68
N GLY A 254 -2.80 -2.71 -18.36
CA GLY A 254 -2.95 -1.94 -19.59
C GLY A 254 -3.42 -0.48 -19.42
N ARG A 255 -3.90 -0.05 -18.25
CA ARG A 255 -4.32 1.34 -18.01
C ARG A 255 -3.15 2.19 -17.52
N SER A 256 -3.02 3.41 -18.05
CA SER A 256 -2.05 4.37 -17.53
C SER A 256 -2.51 4.99 -16.21
N TYR A 257 -1.57 5.54 -15.45
CA TYR A 257 -1.87 6.27 -14.22
C TYR A 257 -2.75 7.51 -14.50
N GLU A 258 -2.39 8.25 -15.54
CA GLU A 258 -3.06 9.49 -15.97
C GLU A 258 -4.50 9.22 -16.42
N ASP A 259 -4.71 8.16 -17.19
CA ASP A 259 -6.06 7.75 -17.60
C ASP A 259 -6.94 7.40 -16.40
N ALA A 260 -6.38 6.66 -15.43
CA ALA A 260 -7.14 6.31 -14.22
C ALA A 260 -7.49 7.53 -13.36
N VAL A 261 -6.57 8.51 -13.25
CA VAL A 261 -6.86 9.76 -12.52
C VAL A 261 -7.95 10.55 -13.23
N THR A 262 -7.86 10.70 -14.54
CA THR A 262 -8.85 11.44 -15.34
C THR A 262 -10.21 10.78 -15.29
N LEU A 263 -10.26 9.45 -15.41
CA LEU A 263 -11.51 8.69 -15.41
C LEU A 263 -12.20 8.70 -14.05
N PHE A 264 -11.46 8.53 -12.96
CA PHE A 264 -12.02 8.18 -11.66
C PHE A 264 -12.09 9.32 -10.65
N ALA A 265 -11.39 10.45 -10.86
CA ALA A 265 -11.50 11.57 -9.93
C ALA A 265 -12.94 12.12 -9.91
N PRO A 266 -13.49 12.46 -8.74
CA PRO A 266 -12.89 12.51 -7.40
C PRO A 266 -13.01 11.24 -6.55
N TYR A 267 -13.17 10.05 -7.14
CA TYR A 267 -13.18 8.75 -6.47
C TYR A 267 -14.39 8.50 -5.54
N ARG A 268 -15.59 8.88 -5.98
CA ARG A 268 -16.82 8.76 -5.19
C ARG A 268 -17.51 7.41 -5.31
N GLU A 269 -17.33 6.73 -6.44
CA GLU A 269 -18.03 5.50 -6.79
C GLU A 269 -17.15 4.58 -7.65
N ILE A 270 -17.54 3.34 -7.78
CA ILE A 270 -16.97 2.42 -8.75
C ILE A 270 -17.46 2.83 -10.14
N GLN A 271 -16.55 3.08 -11.05
CA GLN A 271 -16.87 3.48 -12.43
C GLN A 271 -16.50 2.39 -13.45
N ASP A 272 -15.51 1.57 -13.14
CA ASP A 272 -15.08 0.48 -14.01
C ASP A 272 -14.70 -0.76 -13.18
N PRO A 273 -15.70 -1.62 -12.87
CA PRO A 273 -15.50 -2.82 -12.07
C PRO A 273 -14.44 -3.76 -12.66
N ASN A 274 -13.65 -4.38 -11.79
CA ASN A 274 -12.62 -5.36 -12.15
C ASN A 274 -12.85 -6.69 -11.40
N PRO A 275 -13.81 -7.52 -11.84
CA PRO A 275 -14.14 -8.77 -11.17
C PRO A 275 -12.95 -9.72 -11.08
N GLU A 276 -12.09 -9.79 -12.09
CA GLU A 276 -10.89 -10.65 -12.08
C GLU A 276 -9.91 -10.28 -10.97
N ALA A 277 -9.70 -8.98 -10.73
CA ALA A 277 -8.87 -8.53 -9.61
C ALA A 277 -9.53 -8.84 -8.27
N ARG A 278 -10.86 -8.66 -8.16
CA ARG A 278 -11.61 -9.01 -6.94
C ARG A 278 -11.52 -10.51 -6.64
N ASP A 279 -11.72 -11.36 -7.64
CA ASP A 279 -11.64 -12.82 -7.48
C ASP A 279 -10.23 -13.26 -7.10
N SER A 280 -9.22 -12.66 -7.71
CA SER A 280 -7.81 -12.90 -7.34
C SER A 280 -7.53 -12.52 -5.88
N MET A 281 -8.06 -11.39 -5.41
CA MET A 281 -7.94 -10.98 -4.00
C MET A 281 -8.69 -11.93 -3.06
N ARG A 282 -9.89 -12.43 -3.45
CA ARG A 282 -10.63 -13.45 -2.67
C ARG A 282 -9.85 -14.75 -2.56
N ILE A 283 -9.25 -15.22 -3.66
CA ILE A 283 -8.38 -16.40 -3.65
C ILE A 283 -7.19 -16.18 -2.69
N LEU A 284 -6.59 -15.00 -2.70
CA LEU A 284 -5.46 -14.69 -1.80
C LEU A 284 -5.89 -14.68 -0.32
N ILE A 285 -7.08 -14.16 -0.03
CA ILE A 285 -7.70 -14.22 1.30
C ILE A 285 -7.92 -15.67 1.73
N GLY A 286 -8.47 -16.52 0.84
CA GLY A 286 -8.65 -17.95 1.08
C GLY A 286 -7.33 -18.64 1.41
N ARG A 287 -6.28 -18.44 0.61
CA ARG A 287 -4.93 -18.98 0.87
C ARG A 287 -4.37 -18.54 2.23
N ALA A 288 -4.53 -17.25 2.56
CA ALA A 288 -4.07 -16.73 3.86
C ALA A 288 -4.74 -17.45 5.04
N ARG A 289 -6.05 -17.73 4.94
CA ARG A 289 -6.82 -18.50 5.94
C ARG A 289 -6.35 -19.95 6.03
N GLU A 290 -6.25 -20.63 4.89
CA GLU A 290 -5.82 -22.03 4.82
C GLU A 290 -4.42 -22.23 5.40
N ASP A 291 -3.49 -21.36 5.02
CA ASP A 291 -2.09 -21.41 5.45
C ASP A 291 -1.86 -20.77 6.85
N LYS A 292 -2.89 -20.16 7.45
CA LYS A 292 -2.81 -19.37 8.69
C LYS A 292 -1.71 -18.29 8.66
N ARG A 293 -1.63 -17.58 7.52
CA ARG A 293 -0.66 -16.50 7.29
C ARG A 293 -1.31 -15.14 7.49
N ILE A 294 -0.54 -14.18 7.95
CA ILE A 294 -0.95 -12.78 7.92
C ILE A 294 -1.04 -12.34 6.45
N LEU A 295 -2.13 -11.66 6.10
CA LEU A 295 -2.29 -10.98 4.81
C LEU A 295 -2.44 -9.48 5.02
N LEU A 296 -1.65 -8.71 4.27
CA LEU A 296 -1.75 -7.26 4.17
C LEU A 296 -2.20 -6.92 2.75
N LEU A 297 -3.46 -6.49 2.60
CA LEU A 297 -4.09 -6.22 1.31
C LEU A 297 -4.49 -4.76 1.19
N PHE A 298 -3.98 -4.07 0.17
CA PHE A 298 -4.18 -2.63 -0.04
C PHE A 298 -4.80 -2.35 -1.40
N VAL A 299 -5.95 -1.68 -1.40
CA VAL A 299 -6.67 -1.31 -2.61
C VAL A 299 -6.51 0.18 -2.88
N ASN A 300 -6.31 0.55 -4.13
CA ASN A 300 -6.26 1.94 -4.58
C ASN A 300 -7.54 2.30 -5.35
N ASN A 301 -7.98 3.54 -5.24
CA ASN A 301 -9.10 4.08 -6.02
C ASN A 301 -8.93 3.90 -7.53
N ARG A 302 -7.70 3.93 -8.03
CA ARG A 302 -7.40 3.80 -9.47
C ARG A 302 -7.60 2.39 -10.03
N LEU A 303 -7.92 1.41 -9.17
CA LEU A 303 -8.29 0.08 -9.65
C LEU A 303 -9.66 0.09 -10.35
N GLU A 304 -10.68 0.68 -9.68
CA GLU A 304 -12.08 0.64 -10.11
C GLU A 304 -12.83 1.99 -9.96
N GLY A 305 -12.24 3.00 -9.29
CA GLY A 305 -12.86 4.31 -9.04
C GLY A 305 -13.06 4.65 -7.56
N ASN A 306 -13.29 3.64 -6.69
CA ASN A 306 -13.51 3.87 -5.25
C ASN A 306 -13.04 2.67 -4.44
N ALA A 307 -11.96 2.82 -3.69
CA ALA A 307 -11.38 1.73 -2.91
C ALA A 307 -12.30 1.21 -1.78
N PRO A 308 -13.00 2.04 -0.99
CA PRO A 308 -13.97 1.55 -0.01
C PRO A 308 -15.05 0.64 -0.60
N MET A 309 -15.64 1.03 -1.74
CA MET A 309 -16.66 0.23 -2.41
C MET A 309 -16.08 -1.06 -3.03
N THR A 310 -14.86 -1.00 -3.57
CA THR A 310 -14.15 -2.21 -4.03
C THR A 310 -13.93 -3.18 -2.87
N ILE A 311 -13.48 -2.69 -1.71
CA ILE A 311 -13.25 -3.52 -0.52
C ILE A 311 -14.57 -4.04 0.05
N LEU A 312 -15.64 -3.23 0.04
CA LEU A 312 -16.98 -3.68 0.43
C LEU A 312 -17.41 -4.88 -0.44
N SER A 313 -17.38 -4.72 -1.76
CA SER A 313 -17.73 -5.81 -2.70
C SER A 313 -16.80 -7.03 -2.61
N LEU A 314 -15.53 -6.84 -2.24
CA LEU A 314 -14.58 -7.93 -2.02
C LEU A 314 -14.94 -8.76 -0.80
N THR A 315 -15.45 -8.12 0.26
CA THR A 315 -15.70 -8.72 1.58
C THR A 315 -17.15 -9.11 1.81
N GLU A 316 -18.05 -8.83 0.88
CA GLU A 316 -19.41 -9.35 0.88
C GLU A 316 -19.41 -10.87 0.70
N PRO A 317 -20.36 -11.57 1.39
CA PRO A 317 -20.48 -13.03 1.32
C PRO A 317 -20.75 -13.55 -0.09
#